data_f5607b378434e319faa0474561cca763
#
_entry.id   f5607b378434e319faa0474561cca763
#
_cell.length_a   1.000
_cell.length_b   1.000
_cell.length_c   1.000
_cell.angle_alpha   90.00
_cell.angle_beta   90.00
_cell.angle_gamma   90.00
#
_symmetry.space_group_name_H-M   'P 1'
#
loop_
_entity.id
_entity.type
_entity.pdbx_description
1 polymer ?
#
loop_
_entity_poly.entity_id
_entity_poly.type
_entity_poly.pdbx_seq_one_letter_code
_entity_poly.pdbx_strand_id
1 'polypeptide(L)'
;MTLRPSRRAVLSAAAVLLTGCSEVPSQGPVKRADDPRAAARESIDVAPHPPTDGASIDLVVGGFLQAMASARDDYRVARSYLTRDMTDRWDPHAKVTIYDATNHKPASTVATAALQAPVVGQIDSRGHYHPTSSQTLNHDFGMAQESGQWRISRPPEGVLISQYTFQRSWSTIPIYFLTVAADRLVPDVIHLPSAAADPDAALRAMTAGVPEPLDAVLRTALPDGVTVTGTTSVDAVGVVTVPLSASAAQLSPSQRRL
;
A
#
# COMPACT_ATOMS: atom_id res chain seq x y z
N MET A 1 -68.05 37.13 -0.83
CA MET A 1 -67.84 36.84 0.62
C MET A 1 -66.56 36.04 0.75
N THR A 2 -65.44 36.73 0.88
CA THR A 2 -64.10 36.10 0.90
C THR A 2 -63.63 36.00 2.34
N LEU A 3 -63.58 34.80 2.87
CA LEU A 3 -63.03 34.48 4.19
C LEU A 3 -61.52 34.56 4.16
N ARG A 4 -60.96 35.54 4.84
CA ARG A 4 -59.48 35.62 5.07
C ARG A 4 -59.12 34.70 6.25
N PRO A 5 -58.21 33.76 6.09
CA PRO A 5 -57.74 32.93 7.19
C PRO A 5 -56.93 33.78 8.18
N SER A 6 -57.16 33.56 9.49
CA SER A 6 -56.45 34.31 10.55
C SER A 6 -55.01 33.90 10.63
N ARG A 7 -54.11 34.85 10.95
CA ARG A 7 -52.63 34.64 11.08
C ARG A 7 -52.28 33.51 12.05
N ARG A 8 -53.18 33.13 12.98
CA ARG A 8 -52.96 32.05 13.94
C ARG A 8 -53.12 30.67 13.30
N ALA A 9 -54.01 30.50 12.30
CA ALA A 9 -54.20 29.25 11.59
C ALA A 9 -53.05 28.89 10.65
N VAL A 10 -52.33 29.91 10.12
CA VAL A 10 -51.15 29.69 9.25
C VAL A 10 -49.94 29.32 10.06
N LEU A 11 -49.76 29.79 11.29
CA LEU A 11 -48.64 29.45 12.18
C LEU A 11 -48.76 28.03 12.75
N SER A 12 -49.97 27.51 12.94
CA SER A 12 -50.16 26.14 13.42
C SER A 12 -49.99 25.08 12.32
N ALA A 13 -50.14 25.43 11.06
CA ALA A 13 -49.91 24.51 9.93
C ALA A 13 -48.43 24.38 9.57
N ALA A 14 -47.60 25.38 9.91
CA ALA A 14 -46.15 25.36 9.64
C ALA A 14 -45.34 24.54 10.67
N ALA A 15 -45.90 24.25 11.84
CA ALA A 15 -45.22 23.50 12.92
C ALA A 15 -45.30 21.97 12.77
N VAL A 16 -46.16 21.44 11.90
CA VAL A 16 -46.34 19.97 11.72
C VAL A 16 -45.44 19.37 10.64
N LEU A 17 -44.73 20.18 9.86
CA LEU A 17 -43.88 19.72 8.74
C LEU A 17 -42.40 19.48 9.10
N LEU A 18 -42.02 19.58 10.38
CA LEU A 18 -40.60 19.47 10.79
C LEU A 18 -40.26 18.20 11.60
N THR A 19 -41.15 17.23 11.72
CA THR A 19 -40.86 15.92 12.32
C THR A 19 -40.60 14.85 11.27
N GLY A 20 -39.69 15.14 10.34
CA GLY A 20 -39.10 14.12 9.50
C GLY A 20 -37.96 13.46 10.25
N CYS A 21 -38.20 12.51 11.17
CA CYS A 21 -37.21 11.59 11.65
C CYS A 21 -36.78 10.73 10.46
N SER A 22 -35.63 11.04 9.88
CA SER A 22 -34.95 10.10 8.99
C SER A 22 -34.42 8.95 9.85
N GLU A 23 -35.16 7.87 9.98
CA GLU A 23 -34.61 6.62 10.46
C GLU A 23 -33.55 6.16 9.46
N VAL A 24 -32.30 6.20 9.90
CA VAL A 24 -31.21 5.51 9.19
C VAL A 24 -31.50 4.01 9.36
N PRO A 25 -31.78 3.25 8.29
CA PRO A 25 -32.04 1.83 8.41
C PRO A 25 -30.79 1.14 8.97
N SER A 26 -30.92 0.65 10.21
CA SER A 26 -29.86 -0.10 10.90
C SER A 26 -29.81 -1.57 10.50
N GLN A 27 -30.74 -2.02 9.64
CA GLN A 27 -30.81 -3.38 9.12
C GLN A 27 -31.24 -3.33 7.65
N GLY A 28 -30.37 -3.78 6.77
CA GLY A 28 -30.65 -4.00 5.36
C GLY A 28 -29.74 -5.11 4.82
N PRO A 29 -30.15 -5.83 3.76
CA PRO A 29 -29.24 -6.78 3.14
C PRO A 29 -27.97 -6.03 2.68
N VAL A 30 -26.82 -6.53 3.07
CA VAL A 30 -25.53 -6.02 2.58
C VAL A 30 -25.52 -6.24 1.07
N LYS A 31 -25.85 -5.20 0.31
CA LYS A 31 -25.60 -5.22 -1.14
C LYS A 31 -24.11 -4.97 -1.32
N ARG A 32 -23.42 -5.91 -1.96
CA ARG A 32 -22.10 -5.60 -2.54
C ARG A 32 -22.30 -4.36 -3.41
N ALA A 33 -21.66 -3.28 -3.05
CA ALA A 33 -21.41 -2.21 -4.00
C ALA A 33 -20.43 -2.82 -5.01
N ASP A 34 -20.86 -2.99 -6.24
CA ASP A 34 -19.92 -3.23 -7.33
C ASP A 34 -18.94 -2.06 -7.29
N ASP A 35 -17.72 -2.34 -6.87
CA ASP A 35 -16.68 -1.31 -6.79
C ASP A 35 -16.35 -0.90 -8.23
N PRO A 36 -16.76 0.31 -8.68
CA PRO A 36 -16.44 0.76 -10.04
C PRO A 36 -14.93 0.90 -10.25
N ARG A 37 -14.13 0.77 -9.18
CA ARG A 37 -12.66 0.76 -9.25
C ARG A 37 -12.09 -0.62 -9.60
N ALA A 38 -12.83 -1.71 -9.38
CA ALA A 38 -12.39 -3.06 -9.74
C ALA A 38 -12.39 -3.28 -11.28
N ALA A 39 -13.18 -2.50 -12.02
CA ALA A 39 -13.31 -2.67 -13.48
C ALA A 39 -12.32 -1.84 -14.31
N ALA A 40 -11.44 -1.06 -13.72
CA ALA A 40 -10.66 -0.12 -14.52
C ALA A 40 -9.27 0.13 -13.96
N ARG A 41 -8.42 -0.82 -14.03
CA ARG A 41 -6.98 -0.59 -14.20
C ARG A 41 -6.36 -1.88 -14.73
N GLU A 42 -6.57 -2.19 -16.00
CA GLU A 42 -5.52 -2.86 -16.75
C GLU A 42 -4.32 -1.91 -16.70
N SER A 43 -3.52 -2.03 -15.65
CA SER A 43 -2.19 -1.46 -15.64
C SER A 43 -1.48 -2.15 -16.78
N ILE A 44 -1.04 -1.39 -17.79
CA ILE A 44 -0.08 -1.89 -18.77
C ILE A 44 1.17 -2.18 -17.95
N ASP A 45 1.25 -3.40 -17.44
CA ASP A 45 2.38 -3.90 -16.71
C ASP A 45 3.46 -4.22 -17.75
N VAL A 46 4.27 -3.22 -18.07
CA VAL A 46 5.47 -3.43 -18.87
C VAL A 46 6.42 -4.22 -18.01
N ALA A 47 6.47 -5.53 -18.26
CA ALA A 47 7.39 -6.42 -17.53
C ALA A 47 8.82 -5.87 -17.67
N PRO A 48 9.53 -5.63 -16.58
CA PRO A 48 10.89 -5.16 -16.64
C PRO A 48 11.79 -6.22 -17.28
N HIS A 49 12.78 -5.78 -18.03
CA HIS A 49 13.75 -6.65 -18.67
C HIS A 49 15.06 -6.68 -17.87
N PRO A 50 15.82 -7.79 -17.88
CA PRO A 50 17.16 -7.84 -17.30
C PRO A 50 18.12 -6.93 -18.09
N PRO A 51 19.30 -6.59 -17.51
CA PRO A 51 20.28 -5.77 -18.20
C PRO A 51 20.75 -6.46 -19.50
N THR A 52 20.88 -5.67 -20.57
CA THR A 52 21.42 -6.16 -21.85
C THR A 52 22.95 -6.16 -21.83
N ASP A 53 23.54 -7.08 -22.59
CA ASP A 53 24.99 -7.14 -22.72
C ASP A 53 25.55 -5.85 -23.33
N GLY A 54 26.63 -5.35 -22.75
CA GLY A 54 27.28 -4.12 -23.19
C GLY A 54 26.48 -2.84 -22.85
N ALA A 55 25.45 -2.91 -22.02
CA ALA A 55 24.68 -1.73 -21.61
C ALA A 55 25.58 -0.67 -20.96
N SER A 56 25.37 0.60 -21.30
CA SER A 56 26.01 1.74 -20.64
C SER A 56 25.50 1.88 -19.21
N ILE A 57 26.23 2.62 -18.38
CA ILE A 57 25.87 2.90 -16.99
C ILE A 57 24.44 3.49 -16.90
N ASP A 58 24.09 4.44 -17.76
CA ASP A 58 22.76 5.05 -17.76
C ASP A 58 21.64 4.05 -18.06
N LEU A 59 21.88 3.12 -19.00
CA LEU A 59 20.92 2.06 -19.31
C LEU A 59 20.78 1.06 -18.14
N VAL A 60 21.89 0.74 -17.46
CA VAL A 60 21.86 -0.14 -16.30
C VAL A 60 21.09 0.50 -15.15
N VAL A 61 21.35 1.77 -14.81
CA VAL A 61 20.68 2.47 -13.73
C VAL A 61 19.20 2.74 -14.09
N GLY A 62 18.92 3.18 -15.31
CA GLY A 62 17.55 3.39 -15.78
C GLY A 62 16.72 2.10 -15.76
N GLY A 63 17.28 0.99 -16.22
CA GLY A 63 16.66 -0.32 -16.18
C GLY A 63 16.42 -0.83 -14.75
N PHE A 64 17.37 -0.59 -13.84
CA PHE A 64 17.21 -0.92 -12.42
C PHE A 64 16.08 -0.13 -11.78
N LEU A 65 16.02 1.20 -11.99
CA LEU A 65 14.93 2.05 -11.49
C LEU A 65 13.55 1.57 -12.01
N GLN A 66 13.49 1.18 -13.29
CA GLN A 66 12.28 0.62 -13.86
C GLN A 66 11.95 -0.75 -13.25
N ALA A 67 12.94 -1.62 -13.04
CA ALA A 67 12.76 -2.94 -12.49
C ALA A 67 12.32 -2.91 -11.02
N MET A 68 12.68 -1.90 -10.25
CA MET A 68 12.21 -1.68 -8.88
C MET A 68 10.70 -1.41 -8.79
N ALA A 69 10.03 -1.08 -9.88
CA ALA A 69 8.57 -0.93 -9.91
C ALA A 69 7.82 -2.27 -9.85
N SER A 70 8.51 -3.39 -10.11
CA SER A 70 7.89 -4.72 -10.15
C SER A 70 8.39 -5.61 -9.01
N ALA A 71 7.50 -5.88 -8.06
CA ALA A 71 7.78 -6.76 -6.92
C ALA A 71 7.74 -8.26 -7.26
N ARG A 72 7.52 -8.63 -8.54
CA ARG A 72 7.41 -10.02 -8.97
C ARG A 72 8.66 -10.82 -8.65
N ASP A 73 8.47 -12.06 -8.17
CA ASP A 73 9.54 -12.99 -7.82
C ASP A 73 10.61 -12.34 -6.93
N ASP A 74 10.19 -11.59 -5.92
CA ASP A 74 11.04 -10.86 -4.98
C ASP A 74 12.06 -9.95 -5.70
N TYR A 75 11.54 -9.11 -6.60
CA TYR A 75 12.35 -8.16 -7.38
C TYR A 75 13.46 -8.82 -8.22
N ARG A 76 13.26 -10.05 -8.67
CA ARG A 76 14.26 -10.84 -9.39
C ARG A 76 14.92 -10.09 -10.54
N VAL A 77 14.14 -9.32 -11.32
CA VAL A 77 14.71 -8.54 -12.43
C VAL A 77 15.56 -7.38 -11.91
N ALA A 78 15.15 -6.67 -10.87
CA ALA A 78 15.97 -5.63 -10.27
C ALA A 78 17.27 -6.20 -9.71
N ARG A 79 17.23 -7.36 -9.03
CA ARG A 79 18.43 -8.06 -8.53
C ARG A 79 19.42 -8.41 -9.62
N SER A 80 18.98 -8.65 -10.86
CA SER A 80 19.88 -8.95 -11.98
C SER A 80 20.78 -7.77 -12.42
N TYR A 81 20.45 -6.56 -12.00
CA TYR A 81 21.25 -5.35 -12.23
C TYR A 81 22.36 -5.15 -11.19
N LEU A 82 22.32 -5.88 -10.08
CA LEU A 82 23.25 -5.75 -8.97
C LEU A 82 24.52 -6.59 -9.21
N THR A 83 25.58 -6.22 -8.52
CA THR A 83 26.74 -7.11 -8.39
C THR A 83 26.32 -8.38 -7.63
N ARG A 84 27.06 -9.47 -7.85
CA ARG A 84 26.80 -10.75 -7.19
C ARG A 84 26.74 -10.60 -5.66
N ASP A 85 27.65 -9.84 -5.08
CA ASP A 85 27.68 -9.58 -3.63
C ASP A 85 26.41 -8.86 -3.14
N MET A 86 25.85 -7.95 -3.94
CA MET A 86 24.67 -7.16 -3.55
C MET A 86 23.34 -7.85 -3.87
N THR A 87 23.32 -8.84 -4.77
CA THR A 87 22.10 -9.56 -5.12
C THR A 87 21.38 -10.16 -3.90
N ASP A 88 22.14 -10.77 -2.98
CA ASP A 88 21.58 -11.40 -1.79
C ASP A 88 21.49 -10.43 -0.59
N ARG A 89 22.29 -9.38 -0.58
CA ARG A 89 22.35 -8.42 0.55
C ARG A 89 21.36 -7.28 0.44
N TRP A 90 20.88 -6.98 -0.77
CA TRP A 90 19.91 -5.91 -0.97
C TRP A 90 18.53 -6.33 -0.45
N ASP A 91 17.98 -5.53 0.47
CA ASP A 91 16.63 -5.70 0.99
C ASP A 91 15.66 -4.70 0.32
N PRO A 92 14.87 -5.14 -0.66
CA PRO A 92 13.87 -4.29 -1.31
C PRO A 92 12.67 -3.97 -0.41
N HIS A 93 12.48 -4.72 0.69
CA HIS A 93 11.33 -4.57 1.59
C HIS A 93 11.60 -3.63 2.77
N ALA A 94 12.83 -3.14 2.92
CA ALA A 94 13.18 -2.23 4.03
C ALA A 94 12.33 -0.96 4.02
N LYS A 95 12.14 -0.35 2.86
CA LYS A 95 11.29 0.84 2.65
C LYS A 95 11.06 1.11 1.17
N VAL A 96 10.09 1.97 0.88
CA VAL A 96 9.89 2.54 -0.46
C VAL A 96 10.06 4.04 -0.39
N THR A 97 10.94 4.59 -1.22
CA THR A 97 11.10 6.04 -1.37
C THR A 97 10.43 6.48 -2.66
N ILE A 98 9.44 7.36 -2.56
CA ILE A 98 8.68 7.90 -3.68
C ILE A 98 9.26 9.27 -4.04
N TYR A 99 9.76 9.41 -5.26
CA TYR A 99 10.41 10.64 -5.72
C TYR A 99 9.68 11.29 -6.90
N ASP A 100 9.85 12.60 -7.04
CA ASP A 100 9.35 13.36 -8.17
C ASP A 100 10.33 13.21 -9.36
N ALA A 101 9.92 12.41 -10.34
CA ALA A 101 10.70 12.19 -11.55
C ALA A 101 10.71 13.36 -12.53
N THR A 102 9.81 14.35 -12.39
CA THR A 102 9.76 15.53 -13.27
C THR A 102 10.91 16.49 -12.96
N ASN A 103 11.38 16.48 -11.72
CA ASN A 103 12.45 17.34 -11.22
C ASN A 103 13.72 16.55 -10.84
N HIS A 104 13.91 15.34 -11.42
CA HIS A 104 15.11 14.57 -11.16
C HIS A 104 16.32 15.10 -11.98
N LYS A 105 17.50 14.98 -11.41
CA LYS A 105 18.76 15.28 -12.09
C LYS A 105 19.60 14.00 -12.12
N PRO A 106 19.58 13.25 -13.23
CA PRO A 106 20.55 12.17 -13.38
C PRO A 106 21.92 12.79 -13.61
N ALA A 107 22.90 12.30 -12.88
CA ALA A 107 24.29 12.63 -13.10
C ALA A 107 25.07 11.33 -13.22
N SER A 108 25.66 11.06 -14.37
CA SER A 108 26.53 9.93 -14.56
C SER A 108 27.96 10.40 -14.85
N THR A 109 28.95 9.66 -14.33
CA THR A 109 30.35 9.78 -14.65
C THR A 109 30.83 8.43 -15.17
N VAL A 110 32.14 8.33 -15.45
CA VAL A 110 32.73 7.09 -15.99
C VAL A 110 32.55 5.87 -15.09
N ALA A 111 32.25 6.05 -13.79
CA ALA A 111 32.12 4.94 -12.83
C ALA A 111 31.01 5.14 -11.77
N THR A 112 30.25 6.20 -11.86
CA THR A 112 29.18 6.50 -10.91
C THR A 112 27.95 7.03 -11.63
N ALA A 113 26.78 6.69 -11.13
CA ALA A 113 25.51 7.28 -11.54
C ALA A 113 24.73 7.71 -10.30
N ALA A 114 24.35 8.96 -10.24
CA ALA A 114 23.63 9.51 -9.11
C ALA A 114 22.20 9.90 -9.52
N LEU A 115 21.27 9.74 -8.60
CA LEU A 115 19.91 10.24 -8.70
C LEU A 115 19.69 11.31 -7.63
N GLN A 116 19.41 12.52 -8.07
CA GLN A 116 18.95 13.59 -7.20
C GLN A 116 17.52 13.97 -7.56
N ALA A 117 16.60 13.91 -6.60
CA ALA A 117 15.20 14.24 -6.81
C ALA A 117 14.50 14.65 -5.51
N PRO A 118 13.47 15.49 -5.54
CA PRO A 118 12.61 15.73 -4.39
C PRO A 118 11.92 14.43 -3.97
N VAL A 119 11.85 14.16 -2.66
CA VAL A 119 11.08 13.05 -2.11
C VAL A 119 9.66 13.52 -1.83
N VAL A 120 8.68 12.78 -2.33
CA VAL A 120 7.24 13.06 -2.13
C VAL A 120 6.72 12.36 -0.88
N GLY A 121 7.23 11.17 -0.58
CA GLY A 121 6.88 10.41 0.59
C GLY A 121 7.65 9.09 0.66
N GLN A 122 7.46 8.38 1.74
CA GLN A 122 8.05 7.08 1.98
C GLN A 122 6.97 6.10 2.45
N ILE A 123 7.16 4.82 2.13
CA ILE A 123 6.35 3.74 2.70
C ILE A 123 7.32 2.90 3.56
N ASP A 124 6.93 2.65 4.79
CA ASP A 124 7.70 1.82 5.70
C ASP A 124 7.57 0.32 5.38
N SER A 125 8.31 -0.52 6.09
CA SER A 125 8.27 -1.99 5.91
C SER A 125 6.93 -2.61 6.25
N ARG A 126 6.00 -1.88 6.89
CA ARG A 126 4.63 -2.30 7.20
C ARG A 126 3.61 -1.83 6.17
N GLY A 127 4.02 -1.00 5.20
CA GLY A 127 3.15 -0.47 4.16
C GLY A 127 2.51 0.89 4.46
N HIS A 128 2.85 1.55 5.58
CA HIS A 128 2.28 2.86 5.92
C HIS A 128 2.98 3.98 5.17
N TYR A 129 2.18 4.87 4.59
CA TYR A 129 2.68 6.00 3.82
C TYR A 129 2.95 7.21 4.73
N HIS A 130 4.15 7.73 4.65
CA HIS A 130 4.62 8.92 5.36
C HIS A 130 4.91 10.03 4.36
N PRO A 131 4.05 11.06 4.27
CA PRO A 131 4.31 12.19 3.37
C PRO A 131 5.54 12.98 3.84
N THR A 132 6.31 13.49 2.89
CA THR A 132 7.42 14.39 3.17
C THR A 132 7.45 15.53 2.14
N SER A 133 7.80 16.73 2.57
CA SER A 133 7.78 17.91 1.69
C SER A 133 9.13 18.60 1.56
N SER A 134 10.14 18.19 2.31
CA SER A 134 11.43 18.91 2.38
C SER A 134 12.66 18.01 2.25
N GLN A 135 12.48 16.75 1.90
CA GLN A 135 13.59 15.82 1.70
C GLN A 135 14.00 15.77 0.23
N THR A 136 15.28 15.71 0.00
CA THR A 136 15.86 15.45 -1.32
C THR A 136 16.55 14.09 -1.27
N LEU A 137 16.18 13.21 -2.19
CA LEU A 137 16.91 12.00 -2.46
C LEU A 137 18.24 12.37 -3.13
N ASN A 138 19.36 11.91 -2.57
CA ASN A 138 20.68 11.95 -3.18
C ASN A 138 21.25 10.57 -3.05
N HIS A 139 21.26 9.81 -4.12
CA HIS A 139 21.78 8.44 -4.11
C HIS A 139 22.79 8.22 -5.23
N ASP A 140 23.98 7.72 -4.86
CA ASP A 140 25.02 7.27 -5.77
C ASP A 140 24.99 5.75 -5.83
N PHE A 141 24.66 5.21 -7.00
CA PHE A 141 24.50 3.77 -7.21
C PHE A 141 25.81 2.99 -7.12
N GLY A 142 26.97 3.63 -7.26
CA GLY A 142 28.23 2.95 -7.40
C GLY A 142 28.19 1.89 -8.49
N MET A 143 29.14 1.91 -9.38
CA MET A 143 29.17 0.98 -10.51
C MET A 143 30.42 0.11 -10.45
N ALA A 144 30.29 -1.16 -10.79
CA ALA A 144 31.39 -2.11 -10.91
C ALA A 144 31.24 -2.95 -12.17
N GLN A 145 32.32 -3.43 -12.72
CA GLN A 145 32.29 -4.37 -13.83
C GLN A 145 32.43 -5.80 -13.32
N GLU A 146 31.48 -6.64 -13.72
CA GLU A 146 31.54 -8.10 -13.54
C GLU A 146 31.51 -8.77 -14.91
N SER A 147 32.54 -9.54 -15.23
CA SER A 147 32.65 -10.22 -16.54
C SER A 147 32.52 -9.25 -17.74
N GLY A 148 33.05 -8.03 -17.61
CA GLY A 148 32.94 -7.00 -18.64
C GLY A 148 31.61 -6.29 -18.75
N GLN A 149 30.69 -6.55 -17.84
CA GLN A 149 29.33 -5.94 -17.79
C GLN A 149 29.21 -5.01 -16.60
N TRP A 150 28.61 -3.83 -16.80
CA TRP A 150 28.31 -2.93 -15.69
C TRP A 150 27.22 -3.49 -14.78
N ARG A 151 27.45 -3.40 -13.48
CA ARG A 151 26.52 -3.77 -12.41
C ARG A 151 26.52 -2.72 -11.30
N ILE A 152 25.42 -2.61 -10.59
CA ILE A 152 25.26 -1.69 -9.45
C ILE A 152 25.87 -2.35 -8.21
N SER A 153 26.85 -1.70 -7.61
CA SER A 153 27.53 -2.15 -6.38
C SER A 153 27.00 -1.46 -5.13
N ARG A 154 26.20 -0.40 -5.29
CA ARG A 154 25.61 0.37 -4.20
C ARG A 154 24.13 0.64 -4.50
N PRO A 155 23.25 -0.36 -4.34
CA PRO A 155 21.80 -0.15 -4.44
C PRO A 155 21.29 0.74 -3.31
N PRO A 156 20.11 1.38 -3.44
CA PRO A 156 19.48 2.08 -2.35
C PRO A 156 18.99 1.09 -1.28
N GLU A 157 18.79 1.58 -0.07
CA GLU A 157 18.03 0.85 0.94
C GLU A 157 16.56 0.83 0.54
N GLY A 158 15.99 -0.38 0.38
CA GLY A 158 14.64 -0.54 -0.16
C GLY A 158 14.58 -0.22 -1.65
N VAL A 159 13.44 0.26 -2.11
CA VAL A 159 13.17 0.59 -3.51
C VAL A 159 12.92 2.08 -3.72
N LEU A 160 13.33 2.57 -4.89
CA LEU A 160 13.04 3.93 -5.36
C LEU A 160 12.01 3.84 -6.47
N ILE A 161 10.87 4.51 -6.31
CA ILE A 161 9.83 4.56 -7.35
C ILE A 161 9.44 6.01 -7.63
N SER A 162 9.13 6.31 -8.90
CA SER A 162 8.60 7.62 -9.23
C SER A 162 7.17 7.78 -8.70
N GLN A 163 6.76 9.01 -8.40
CA GLN A 163 5.38 9.31 -8.02
C GLN A 163 4.38 8.81 -9.08
N TYR A 164 4.71 8.92 -10.35
CA TYR A 164 3.90 8.41 -11.44
C TYR A 164 3.71 6.88 -11.36
N THR A 165 4.80 6.14 -11.13
CA THR A 165 4.76 4.68 -10.95
C THR A 165 3.95 4.28 -9.72
N PHE A 166 4.16 4.99 -8.61
CA PHE A 166 3.40 4.75 -7.38
C PHE A 166 1.90 4.84 -7.60
N GLN A 167 1.44 5.92 -8.24
CA GLN A 167 0.00 6.14 -8.51
C GLN A 167 -0.63 5.07 -9.41
N ARG A 168 0.16 4.39 -10.24
CA ARG A 168 -0.33 3.41 -11.22
C ARG A 168 -0.17 1.96 -10.79
N SER A 169 0.86 1.65 -10.03
CA SER A 169 1.29 0.27 -9.76
C SER A 169 1.16 -0.13 -8.29
N TRP A 170 0.63 0.78 -7.46
CA TRP A 170 0.41 0.51 -6.04
C TRP A 170 -1.06 0.61 -5.68
N SER A 171 -1.50 -0.27 -4.80
CA SER A 171 -2.87 -0.34 -4.31
C SER A 171 -2.94 0.04 -2.84
N THR A 172 -4.03 0.69 -2.47
CA THR A 172 -4.37 1.05 -1.11
C THR A 172 -5.28 -0.02 -0.53
N ILE A 173 -4.89 -0.63 0.58
CA ILE A 173 -5.67 -1.67 1.27
C ILE A 173 -6.07 -1.13 2.65
N PRO A 174 -7.37 -1.01 2.96
CA PRO A 174 -7.82 -0.71 4.31
C PRO A 174 -7.67 -1.96 5.19
N ILE A 175 -7.02 -1.80 6.33
CA ILE A 175 -7.00 -2.75 7.45
C ILE A 175 -7.70 -2.10 8.64
N TYR A 176 -8.13 -2.87 9.63
CA TYR A 176 -8.91 -2.35 10.73
C TYR A 176 -8.35 -2.80 12.06
N PHE A 177 -8.27 -1.86 13.00
CA PHE A 177 -7.92 -2.09 14.38
C PHE A 177 -9.08 -1.75 15.30
N LEU A 178 -9.09 -2.29 16.51
CA LEU A 178 -10.05 -1.95 17.54
C LEU A 178 -9.53 -0.81 18.40
N THR A 179 -10.43 0.05 18.87
CA THR A 179 -10.10 0.91 20.02
C THR A 179 -9.75 0.05 21.23
N VAL A 180 -8.98 0.58 22.17
CA VAL A 180 -8.67 -0.12 23.44
C VAL A 180 -9.96 -0.56 24.17
N ALA A 181 -11.04 0.24 24.10
CA ALA A 181 -12.36 -0.09 24.63
C ALA A 181 -13.09 -1.19 23.86
N ALA A 182 -12.61 -1.59 22.68
CA ALA A 182 -13.21 -2.57 21.77
C ALA A 182 -14.65 -2.24 21.30
N ASP A 183 -15.01 -0.98 21.32
CA ASP A 183 -16.33 -0.49 20.93
C ASP A 183 -16.39 0.01 19.47
N ARG A 184 -15.25 0.22 18.82
CA ARG A 184 -15.15 0.74 17.45
C ARG A 184 -14.03 0.09 16.67
N LEU A 185 -14.26 -0.06 15.36
CA LEU A 185 -13.25 -0.34 14.35
C LEU A 185 -12.70 0.97 13.81
N VAL A 186 -11.39 1.10 13.77
CA VAL A 186 -10.67 2.24 13.22
C VAL A 186 -9.94 1.77 11.96
N PRO A 187 -10.22 2.37 10.80
CA PRO A 187 -9.50 2.02 9.58
C PRO A 187 -8.07 2.56 9.65
N ASP A 188 -7.15 1.74 9.21
CA ASP A 188 -5.78 2.10 8.87
C ASP A 188 -5.53 1.73 7.40
N VAL A 189 -4.57 2.35 6.77
CA VAL A 189 -4.35 2.22 5.33
C VAL A 189 -2.92 1.84 5.04
N ILE A 190 -2.75 0.68 4.39
CA ILE A 190 -1.46 0.26 3.88
C ILE A 190 -1.40 0.36 2.36
N HIS A 191 -0.20 0.56 1.85
CA HIS A 191 0.10 0.66 0.43
C HIS A 191 1.01 -0.50 0.01
N LEU A 192 0.58 -1.26 -0.97
CA LEU A 192 1.32 -2.41 -1.48
C LEU A 192 1.42 -2.35 -3.01
N PRO A 193 2.48 -2.92 -3.61
CA PRO A 193 2.49 -3.14 -5.06
C PRO A 193 1.22 -3.88 -5.48
N SER A 194 0.53 -3.42 -6.53
CA SER A 194 -0.77 -3.99 -6.93
C SER A 194 -0.69 -5.49 -7.23
N ALA A 195 0.46 -5.97 -7.70
CA ALA A 195 0.71 -7.40 -7.92
C ALA A 195 0.85 -8.21 -6.61
N ALA A 196 1.10 -7.55 -5.47
CA ALA A 196 1.24 -8.15 -4.14
C ALA A 196 0.09 -7.75 -3.20
N ALA A 197 -0.92 -7.05 -3.72
CA ALA A 197 -2.09 -6.59 -2.98
C ALA A 197 -3.14 -7.72 -2.90
N ASP A 198 -2.84 -8.74 -2.12
CA ASP A 198 -3.67 -9.91 -1.90
C ASP A 198 -4.17 -9.99 -0.43
N PRO A 199 -5.12 -10.88 -0.11
CA PRO A 199 -5.60 -11.07 1.25
C PRO A 199 -4.49 -11.46 2.24
N ASP A 200 -3.46 -12.21 1.80
CA ASP A 200 -2.34 -12.61 2.66
C ASP A 200 -1.52 -11.40 3.12
N ALA A 201 -1.34 -10.41 2.25
CA ALA A 201 -0.62 -9.19 2.59
C ALA A 201 -1.37 -8.35 3.64
N ALA A 202 -2.70 -8.20 3.48
CA ALA A 202 -3.53 -7.52 4.47
C ALA A 202 -3.49 -8.22 5.83
N LEU A 203 -3.56 -9.54 5.84
CA LEU A 203 -3.49 -10.35 7.05
C LEU A 203 -2.13 -10.25 7.73
N ARG A 204 -1.04 -10.29 6.98
CA ARG A 204 0.30 -10.07 7.54
C ARG A 204 0.42 -8.70 8.20
N ALA A 205 -0.13 -7.65 7.58
CA ALA A 205 -0.14 -6.31 8.16
C ALA A 205 -0.95 -6.26 9.47
N MET A 206 -2.13 -6.90 9.51
CA MET A 206 -2.94 -6.98 10.74
C MET A 206 -2.26 -7.79 11.85
N THR A 207 -1.57 -8.89 11.52
CA THR A 207 -0.84 -9.72 12.49
C THR A 207 0.45 -9.08 12.98
N ALA A 208 1.02 -8.12 12.22
CA ALA A 208 2.16 -7.33 12.66
C ALA A 208 1.82 -6.33 13.79
N GLY A 209 0.53 -6.19 14.10
CA GLY A 209 0.03 -5.34 15.20
C GLY A 209 -0.11 -3.87 14.81
N VAL A 210 -0.58 -3.09 15.77
CA VAL A 210 -0.78 -1.64 15.60
C VAL A 210 0.57 -0.93 15.51
N PRO A 211 0.76 0.01 14.54
CA PRO A 211 1.99 0.79 14.47
C PRO A 211 2.07 1.84 15.59
N GLU A 212 3.28 2.14 16.05
CA GLU A 212 3.51 3.29 16.93
C GLU A 212 3.26 4.63 16.17
N PRO A 213 2.70 5.64 16.81
CA PRO A 213 2.29 5.73 18.24
C PRO A 213 0.81 5.33 18.48
N LEU A 214 0.13 4.67 17.52
CA LEU A 214 -1.29 4.35 17.62
C LEU A 214 -1.58 3.21 18.60
N ASP A 215 -0.59 2.41 18.98
CA ASP A 215 -0.67 1.30 19.95
C ASP A 215 -1.15 1.72 21.34
N ALA A 216 -1.00 3.00 21.69
CA ALA A 216 -1.55 3.57 22.93
C ALA A 216 -3.09 3.64 22.95
N VAL A 217 -3.74 3.70 21.79
CA VAL A 217 -5.20 3.93 21.65
C VAL A 217 -5.91 2.85 20.83
N LEU A 218 -5.17 2.05 20.09
CA LEU A 218 -5.67 0.97 19.26
C LEU A 218 -5.06 -0.37 19.67
N ARG A 219 -5.74 -1.46 19.30
CA ARG A 219 -5.26 -2.83 19.47
C ARG A 219 -5.70 -3.71 18.31
N THR A 220 -4.98 -4.77 18.07
CA THR A 220 -5.44 -5.83 17.17
C THR A 220 -6.61 -6.61 17.78
N ALA A 221 -7.52 -7.08 16.94
CA ALA A 221 -8.56 -8.04 17.36
C ALA A 221 -8.01 -9.46 17.50
N LEU A 222 -6.84 -9.73 16.92
CA LEU A 222 -6.21 -11.03 16.96
C LEU A 222 -5.46 -11.23 18.29
N PRO A 223 -5.51 -12.42 18.90
CA PRO A 223 -4.69 -12.74 20.05
C PRO A 223 -3.21 -12.68 19.75
N ASP A 224 -2.40 -12.40 20.77
CA ASP A 224 -0.95 -12.42 20.64
C ASP A 224 -0.45 -13.76 20.13
N GLY A 225 0.52 -13.74 19.23
CA GLY A 225 1.13 -14.92 18.64
C GLY A 225 0.28 -15.61 17.54
N VAL A 226 -0.85 -15.03 17.13
CA VAL A 226 -1.55 -15.48 15.93
C VAL A 226 -0.77 -15.05 14.70
N THR A 227 -0.44 -16.01 13.85
CA THR A 227 0.27 -15.81 12.58
C THR A 227 -0.47 -16.50 11.44
N VAL A 228 -0.27 -16.03 10.23
CA VAL A 228 -0.72 -16.70 9.00
C VAL A 228 0.28 -17.84 8.71
N THR A 229 -0.21 -19.07 8.61
CA THR A 229 0.64 -20.27 8.50
C THR A 229 0.72 -20.86 7.09
N GLY A 230 -0.03 -20.29 6.14
CA GLY A 230 -0.07 -20.75 4.76
C GLY A 230 -0.66 -19.71 3.84
N THR A 231 -1.00 -20.08 2.62
CA THR A 231 -1.61 -19.21 1.62
C THR A 231 -3.12 -19.17 1.79
N THR A 232 -3.71 -17.98 1.78
CA THR A 232 -5.16 -17.81 1.73
C THR A 232 -5.72 -18.32 0.41
N SER A 233 -6.91 -18.89 0.47
CA SER A 233 -7.66 -19.29 -0.72
C SER A 233 -9.01 -18.59 -0.78
N VAL A 234 -9.45 -18.28 -1.98
CA VAL A 234 -10.77 -17.69 -2.24
C VAL A 234 -11.53 -18.67 -3.11
N ASP A 235 -12.69 -19.12 -2.65
CA ASP A 235 -13.52 -20.02 -3.44
C ASP A 235 -14.35 -19.28 -4.51
N ALA A 236 -15.07 -20.06 -5.33
CA ALA A 236 -15.87 -19.52 -6.44
C ALA A 236 -17.05 -18.61 -5.99
N VAL A 237 -17.45 -18.68 -4.72
CA VAL A 237 -18.49 -17.83 -4.15
C VAL A 237 -17.93 -16.67 -3.32
N GLY A 238 -16.60 -16.51 -3.30
CA GLY A 238 -15.91 -15.40 -2.67
C GLY A 238 -15.63 -15.59 -1.16
N VAL A 239 -15.70 -16.81 -0.65
CA VAL A 239 -15.31 -17.11 0.73
C VAL A 239 -13.78 -17.19 0.80
N VAL A 240 -13.21 -16.41 1.70
CA VAL A 240 -11.77 -16.39 1.96
C VAL A 240 -11.46 -17.36 3.10
N THR A 241 -10.64 -18.36 2.84
CA THR A 241 -10.13 -19.31 3.85
C THR A 241 -8.71 -18.92 4.22
N VAL A 242 -8.48 -18.63 5.49
CA VAL A 242 -7.20 -18.17 6.05
C VAL A 242 -6.63 -19.24 6.97
N PRO A 243 -5.46 -19.81 6.66
CA PRO A 243 -4.78 -20.71 7.58
C PRO A 243 -4.07 -19.90 8.68
N LEU A 244 -4.56 -20.01 9.90
CA LEU A 244 -3.97 -19.36 11.08
C LEU A 244 -3.29 -20.38 11.99
N SER A 245 -2.33 -19.90 12.80
CA SER A 245 -1.67 -20.71 13.83
C SER A 245 -2.67 -21.24 14.88
N ALA A 246 -2.26 -22.28 15.63
CA ALA A 246 -3.10 -22.88 16.66
C ALA A 246 -3.60 -21.88 17.73
N SER A 247 -2.87 -20.78 17.96
CA SER A 247 -3.30 -19.69 18.85
C SER A 247 -4.64 -19.07 18.43
N ALA A 248 -5.02 -19.17 17.16
CA ALA A 248 -6.33 -18.71 16.68
C ALA A 248 -7.51 -19.54 17.21
N ALA A 249 -7.28 -20.76 17.71
CA ALA A 249 -8.32 -21.59 18.32
C ALA A 249 -8.88 -20.95 19.61
N GLN A 250 -8.14 -20.05 20.24
CA GLN A 250 -8.52 -19.31 21.45
C GLN A 250 -9.39 -18.09 21.18
N LEU A 251 -9.66 -17.76 19.89
CA LEU A 251 -10.55 -16.65 19.54
C LEU A 251 -11.94 -16.84 20.17
N SER A 252 -12.39 -15.83 20.91
CA SER A 252 -13.77 -15.78 21.42
C SER A 252 -14.78 -15.68 20.28
N PRO A 253 -16.06 -16.04 20.48
CA PRO A 253 -17.08 -15.91 19.45
C PRO A 253 -17.22 -14.48 18.89
N SER A 254 -16.98 -13.46 19.69
CA SER A 254 -16.99 -12.05 19.27
C SER A 254 -15.81 -11.71 18.36
N GLN A 255 -14.61 -12.22 18.67
CA GLN A 255 -13.41 -12.04 17.84
C GLN A 255 -13.47 -12.78 16.50
N ARG A 256 -14.28 -13.86 16.41
CA ARG A 256 -14.49 -14.61 15.14
C ARG A 256 -15.47 -13.92 14.17
N ARG A 257 -16.14 -12.85 14.60
CA ARG A 257 -17.16 -12.14 13.81
C ARG A 257 -16.67 -10.79 13.29
N LEU A 258 -15.45 -10.41 13.61
CA LEU A 258 -14.76 -9.23 13.10
C LEU A 258 -14.05 -9.54 11.78
#